data_d8c01d49d5b08aa5de56fe8a1c72249d
#
_entry.id   d8c01d49d5b08aa5de56fe8a1c72249d
#
_cell.length_a   1.000
_cell.length_b   1.000
_cell.length_c   1.000
_cell.angle_alpha   90.00
_cell.angle_beta   90.00
_cell.angle_gamma   90.00
#
_symmetry.space_group_name_H-M   'P 1'
#
loop_
_entity.id
_entity.type
_entity.pdbx_description
1 polymer ?
#
loop_
_entity_poly.entity_id
_entity_poly.type
_entity_poly.pdbx_seq_one_letter_code
_entity_poly.pdbx_strand_id
1 'polypeptide(L)'
;MPSLIDPPLQLAHQLAALPVPFGPIVLARGVGQGPTPLAAFDAALRDAGVANYNLICLSSVIPPGAQLQRGRWHTPPAAWGQRLCVVLSQVREDRPGHSVHAGVGWVQDHRSGAGLFVELHDDDADRLTQDLTATLQAMQAGRGIDFGPVHTEIVSATCSGAPVCALAMAVYGSTPW
;
A
#
# COMPACT_ATOMS: atom_id res chain seq x y z
N MET A 1 -12.57 37.60 -25.81
CA MET A 1 -13.03 36.52 -24.90
C MET A 1 -11.91 35.48 -24.86
N PRO A 2 -11.11 35.37 -23.79
CA PRO A 2 -10.13 34.30 -23.69
C PRO A 2 -10.85 32.99 -23.39
N SER A 3 -10.58 31.96 -24.18
CA SER A 3 -11.03 30.60 -24.04
C SER A 3 -10.54 30.02 -22.69
N LEU A 4 -11.47 29.58 -21.84
CA LEU A 4 -11.17 28.77 -20.66
C LEU A 4 -10.65 27.42 -21.15
N ILE A 5 -9.34 27.26 -21.20
CA ILE A 5 -8.68 25.98 -21.45
C ILE A 5 -8.82 25.15 -20.19
N ASP A 6 -9.41 23.96 -20.33
CA ASP A 6 -9.66 23.00 -19.25
C ASP A 6 -8.41 22.71 -18.40
N PRO A 7 -8.39 23.07 -17.10
CA PRO A 7 -7.23 22.85 -16.24
C PRO A 7 -6.80 21.38 -16.04
N PRO A 8 -7.67 20.35 -16.15
CA PRO A 8 -7.22 18.97 -15.90
C PRO A 8 -6.30 18.39 -16.97
N LEU A 9 -6.45 18.80 -18.24
CA LEU A 9 -5.60 18.28 -19.33
C LEU A 9 -4.17 18.85 -19.32
N GLN A 10 -3.99 20.10 -18.87
CA GLN A 10 -2.66 20.69 -18.73
C GLN A 10 -1.89 20.10 -17.53
N LEU A 11 -2.55 19.77 -16.43
CA LEU A 11 -1.93 19.13 -15.28
C LEU A 11 -1.41 17.73 -15.62
N ALA A 12 -2.19 16.93 -16.35
CA ALA A 12 -1.80 15.60 -16.80
C ALA A 12 -0.57 15.63 -17.74
N HIS A 13 -0.45 16.62 -18.61
CA HIS A 13 0.72 16.78 -19.49
C HIS A 13 1.97 17.27 -18.75
N GLN A 14 1.84 18.10 -17.72
CA GLN A 14 2.96 18.57 -16.90
C GLN A 14 3.50 17.50 -15.97
N LEU A 15 2.65 16.58 -15.50
CA LEU A 15 3.04 15.48 -14.62
C LEU A 15 3.83 14.37 -15.34
N ALA A 16 3.66 14.22 -16.66
CA ALA A 16 4.34 13.18 -17.46
C ALA A 16 5.85 13.39 -17.66
N ALA A 17 6.42 14.52 -17.23
CA ALA A 17 7.80 14.93 -17.57
C ALA A 17 8.81 14.90 -16.41
N LEU A 18 8.40 14.53 -15.18
CA LEU A 18 9.32 14.51 -14.05
C LEU A 18 9.91 13.10 -13.87
N PRO A 19 11.25 12.96 -13.86
CA PRO A 19 11.87 11.69 -13.52
C PRO A 19 11.50 11.33 -12.07
N VAL A 20 10.95 10.13 -11.86
CA VAL A 20 10.73 9.61 -10.51
C VAL A 20 12.09 9.25 -9.92
N PRO A 21 12.54 9.90 -8.86
CA PRO A 21 13.88 9.67 -8.28
C PRO A 21 13.98 8.35 -7.51
N PHE A 22 12.91 7.54 -7.50
CA PHE A 22 12.81 6.30 -6.74
C PHE A 22 12.65 5.11 -7.69
N GLY A 23 13.13 3.95 -7.26
CA GLY A 23 12.85 2.67 -7.93
C GLY A 23 11.34 2.34 -7.91
N PRO A 24 10.94 1.15 -8.36
CA PRO A 24 9.53 0.76 -8.36
C PRO A 24 8.98 0.75 -6.92
N ILE A 25 7.72 1.17 -6.78
CA ILE A 25 6.97 0.96 -5.54
C ILE A 25 6.66 -0.53 -5.43
N VAL A 26 7.14 -1.17 -4.36
CA VAL A 26 6.98 -2.61 -4.17
C VAL A 26 5.72 -2.89 -3.36
N LEU A 27 4.78 -3.63 -3.97
CA LEU A 27 3.62 -4.18 -3.28
C LEU A 27 4.06 -5.44 -2.54
N ALA A 28 4.33 -5.30 -1.24
CA ALA A 28 4.79 -6.37 -0.38
C ALA A 28 3.66 -6.85 0.54
N ARG A 29 3.77 -8.10 0.96
CA ARG A 29 2.84 -8.74 1.87
C ARG A 29 3.59 -9.56 2.92
N GLY A 30 2.97 -9.74 4.08
CA GLY A 30 3.54 -10.58 5.13
C GLY A 30 2.46 -11.17 6.03
N VAL A 31 2.72 -12.37 6.49
CA VAL A 31 1.97 -13.04 7.54
C VAL A 31 2.92 -13.41 8.66
N GLY A 32 2.52 -13.15 9.89
CA GLY A 32 3.35 -13.47 11.05
C GLY A 32 2.55 -14.12 12.16
N GLN A 33 3.22 -14.92 12.96
CA GLN A 33 2.71 -15.51 14.20
C GLN A 33 3.73 -15.26 15.31
N GLY A 34 3.25 -15.08 16.53
CA GLY A 34 4.13 -14.86 17.69
C GLY A 34 3.41 -15.03 19.01
N PRO A 35 4.15 -15.03 20.14
CA PRO A 35 3.59 -15.20 21.47
C PRO A 35 2.72 -13.99 21.92
N THR A 36 2.82 -12.87 21.22
CA THR A 36 2.01 -11.66 21.45
C THR A 36 1.60 -11.06 20.11
N PRO A 37 0.52 -10.24 20.06
CA PRO A 37 0.14 -9.54 18.83
C PRO A 37 1.26 -8.67 18.23
N LEU A 38 2.10 -8.06 19.09
CA LEU A 38 3.23 -7.27 18.60
C LEU A 38 4.34 -8.14 18.00
N ALA A 39 4.63 -9.30 18.60
CA ALA A 39 5.60 -10.25 18.04
C ALA A 39 5.10 -10.87 16.71
N ALA A 40 3.78 -11.09 16.57
CA ALA A 40 3.18 -11.51 15.31
C ALA A 40 3.33 -10.42 14.23
N PHE A 41 3.16 -9.15 14.58
CA PHE A 41 3.40 -8.03 13.66
C PHE A 41 4.88 -7.95 13.22
N ASP A 42 5.84 -8.07 14.16
CA ASP A 42 7.26 -8.13 13.81
C ASP A 42 7.58 -9.29 12.87
N ALA A 43 6.98 -10.46 13.12
CA ALA A 43 7.12 -11.62 12.22
C ALA A 43 6.55 -11.34 10.81
N ALA A 44 5.40 -10.65 10.70
CA ALA A 44 4.83 -10.24 9.42
C ALA A 44 5.73 -9.22 8.68
N LEU A 45 6.35 -8.27 9.40
CA LEU A 45 7.33 -7.35 8.83
C LEU A 45 8.57 -8.09 8.29
N ARG A 46 9.03 -9.14 8.99
CA ARG A 46 10.13 -9.99 8.52
C ARG A 46 9.76 -10.76 7.26
N ASP A 47 8.54 -11.29 7.20
CA ASP A 47 8.02 -11.97 6.01
C ASP A 47 7.93 -11.03 4.80
N ALA A 48 7.46 -9.78 5.00
CA ALA A 48 7.46 -8.74 3.98
C ALA A 48 8.86 -8.21 3.60
N GLY A 49 9.88 -8.48 4.41
CA GLY A 49 11.27 -8.05 4.20
C GLY A 49 11.62 -6.65 4.74
N VAL A 50 10.80 -6.10 5.65
CA VAL A 50 10.90 -4.69 6.12
C VAL A 50 11.11 -4.54 7.63
N ALA A 51 11.40 -5.62 8.35
CA ALA A 51 11.45 -5.62 9.82
C ALA A 51 12.50 -4.66 10.44
N ASN A 52 13.56 -4.33 9.70
CA ASN A 52 14.68 -3.57 10.25
C ASN A 52 14.60 -2.06 9.97
N TYR A 53 13.43 -1.55 9.61
CA TYR A 53 13.19 -0.14 9.32
C TYR A 53 12.30 0.54 10.35
N ASN A 54 12.42 1.86 10.42
CA ASN A 54 11.40 2.73 11.01
C ASN A 54 10.40 3.11 9.93
N LEU A 55 9.16 2.62 10.04
CA LEU A 55 8.14 2.85 9.03
C LEU A 55 7.55 4.26 9.16
N ILE A 56 7.42 4.95 8.02
CA ILE A 56 6.72 6.23 7.90
C ILE A 56 5.53 6.03 6.98
N CYS A 57 4.31 6.10 7.53
CA CYS A 57 3.09 5.97 6.76
C CYS A 57 2.82 7.25 5.95
N LEU A 58 2.52 7.05 4.67
CA LEU A 58 2.22 8.12 3.71
C LEU A 58 0.69 8.27 3.54
N SER A 59 0.28 9.38 2.94
CA SER A 59 -1.13 9.67 2.61
C SER A 59 -1.59 9.07 1.28
N SER A 60 -0.98 7.98 0.85
CA SER A 60 -1.49 7.04 -0.16
C SER A 60 -1.64 7.60 -1.59
N VAL A 61 -0.75 8.52 -2.01
CA VAL A 61 -0.69 9.05 -3.39
C VAL A 61 0.43 8.38 -4.16
N ILE A 62 0.12 7.87 -5.37
CA ILE A 62 1.11 7.32 -6.31
C ILE A 62 1.63 8.47 -7.17
N PRO A 63 2.94 8.79 -7.13
CA PRO A 63 3.49 9.89 -7.91
C PRO A 63 3.53 9.56 -9.41
N PRO A 64 3.51 10.58 -10.29
CA PRO A 64 3.66 10.37 -11.73
C PRO A 64 4.95 9.64 -12.07
N GLY A 65 4.89 8.76 -13.07
CA GLY A 65 6.03 7.94 -13.50
C GLY A 65 6.32 6.73 -12.61
N ALA A 66 5.59 6.56 -11.50
CA ALA A 66 5.79 5.41 -10.63
C ALA A 66 5.46 4.10 -11.34
N GLN A 67 6.27 3.08 -11.06
CA GLN A 67 6.01 1.70 -11.48
C GLN A 67 5.67 0.87 -10.25
N LEU A 68 4.64 0.04 -10.34
CA LEU A 68 4.24 -0.86 -9.26
C LEU A 68 4.77 -2.27 -9.57
N GLN A 69 5.39 -2.89 -8.58
CA GLN A 69 5.93 -4.24 -8.69
C GLN A 69 5.49 -5.08 -7.48
N ARG A 70 4.86 -6.24 -7.73
CA ARG A 70 4.60 -7.20 -6.65
C ARG A 70 5.87 -7.93 -6.25
N GLY A 71 6.10 -8.09 -4.96
CA GLY A 71 7.24 -8.85 -4.47
C GLY A 71 7.52 -8.63 -2.98
N ARG A 72 8.57 -9.26 -2.52
CA ARG A 72 9.13 -9.04 -1.19
C ARG A 72 10.14 -7.90 -1.24
N TRP A 73 10.12 -7.01 -0.23
CA TRP A 73 11.17 -5.99 -0.12
C TRP A 73 12.52 -6.62 0.21
N HIS A 74 13.58 -6.09 -0.38
CA HIS A 74 14.94 -6.51 -0.06
C HIS A 74 15.64 -5.45 0.79
N THR A 75 15.95 -5.79 2.05
CA THR A 75 16.65 -4.91 2.97
C THR A 75 18.16 -5.12 2.89
N PRO A 76 18.94 -4.15 2.40
CA PRO A 76 20.40 -4.22 2.48
C PRO A 76 20.86 -4.19 3.96
N PRO A 77 21.96 -4.86 4.34
CA PRO A 77 22.47 -4.84 5.72
C PRO A 77 22.71 -3.42 6.26
N ALA A 78 23.16 -2.49 5.42
CA ALA A 78 23.41 -1.10 5.78
C ALA A 78 22.15 -0.25 6.02
N ALA A 79 20.97 -0.78 5.73
CA ALA A 79 19.69 -0.06 5.88
C ALA A 79 19.06 -0.23 7.27
N TRP A 80 19.72 -0.92 8.20
CA TRP A 80 19.21 -1.11 9.57
C TRP A 80 18.88 0.21 10.25
N GLY A 81 17.64 0.35 10.72
CA GLY A 81 17.16 1.54 11.41
C GLY A 81 16.82 2.73 10.52
N GLN A 82 17.04 2.67 9.22
CA GLN A 82 16.64 3.75 8.29
C GLN A 82 15.12 3.94 8.28
N ARG A 83 14.69 5.09 7.76
CA ARG A 83 13.27 5.38 7.50
C ARG A 83 12.83 4.65 6.23
N LEU A 84 11.66 4.01 6.26
CA LEU A 84 11.03 3.39 5.09
C LEU A 84 9.64 4.02 4.89
N CYS A 85 9.46 4.72 3.76
CA CYS A 85 8.17 5.30 3.41
C CYS A 85 7.25 4.22 2.86
N VAL A 86 6.06 4.07 3.46
CA VAL A 86 5.11 3.01 3.14
C VAL A 86 3.66 3.50 3.16
N VAL A 87 2.81 2.85 2.39
CA VAL A 87 1.37 2.72 2.63
C VAL A 87 1.18 1.36 3.29
N LEU A 88 0.45 1.27 4.40
CA LEU A 88 0.41 0.09 5.23
C LEU A 88 -1.00 -0.23 5.72
N SER A 89 -1.53 -1.38 5.34
CA SER A 89 -2.63 -2.07 6.01
C SER A 89 -2.06 -3.19 6.87
N GLN A 90 -2.49 -3.28 8.13
CA GLN A 90 -2.15 -4.38 9.02
C GLN A 90 -3.27 -4.65 10.03
N VAL A 91 -3.45 -5.90 10.38
CA VAL A 91 -4.41 -6.34 11.38
C VAL A 91 -3.85 -7.51 12.17
N ARG A 92 -4.15 -7.54 13.45
CA ARG A 92 -3.70 -8.58 14.39
C ARG A 92 -4.91 -9.27 14.98
N GLU A 93 -4.78 -10.59 15.22
CA GLU A 93 -5.85 -11.40 15.81
C GLU A 93 -5.24 -12.39 16.81
N ASP A 94 -5.82 -12.47 18.01
CA ASP A 94 -5.39 -13.37 19.08
C ASP A 94 -6.49 -14.34 19.56
N ARG A 95 -7.70 -14.24 19.00
CA ARG A 95 -8.81 -15.14 19.29
C ARG A 95 -8.73 -16.39 18.41
N PRO A 96 -8.54 -17.58 18.99
CA PRO A 96 -8.48 -18.83 18.22
C PRO A 96 -9.69 -19.03 17.31
N GLY A 97 -9.45 -19.47 16.07
CA GLY A 97 -10.47 -19.72 15.05
C GLY A 97 -10.89 -18.48 14.25
N HIS A 98 -10.50 -17.26 14.65
CA HIS A 98 -10.82 -16.06 13.92
C HIS A 98 -9.81 -15.77 12.81
N SER A 99 -10.31 -15.33 11.66
CA SER A 99 -9.52 -14.87 10.51
C SER A 99 -9.58 -13.35 10.40
N VAL A 100 -8.50 -12.77 9.88
CA VAL A 100 -8.38 -11.34 9.60
C VAL A 100 -7.72 -11.13 8.25
N HIS A 101 -8.05 -10.01 7.61
CA HIS A 101 -7.62 -9.67 6.27
C HIS A 101 -7.11 -8.24 6.23
N ALA A 102 -5.88 -8.04 5.73
CA ALA A 102 -5.31 -6.73 5.43
C ALA A 102 -5.26 -6.53 3.92
N GLY A 103 -5.63 -5.36 3.42
CA GLY A 103 -5.69 -5.08 2.00
C GLY A 103 -5.14 -3.72 1.61
N VAL A 104 -4.48 -3.67 0.47
CA VAL A 104 -4.13 -2.44 -0.25
C VAL A 104 -4.83 -2.48 -1.60
N GLY A 105 -5.65 -1.46 -1.87
CA GLY A 105 -6.25 -1.23 -3.18
C GLY A 105 -5.54 -0.09 -3.90
N TRP A 106 -5.57 -0.08 -5.23
CA TRP A 106 -5.04 1.06 -6.00
C TRP A 106 -5.74 1.26 -7.33
N VAL A 107 -5.62 2.49 -7.80
CA VAL A 107 -5.90 2.91 -9.17
C VAL A 107 -4.67 3.66 -9.69
N GLN A 108 -4.32 3.45 -10.96
CA GLN A 108 -3.14 4.09 -11.56
C GLN A 108 -3.38 4.38 -13.04
N ASP A 109 -3.23 5.63 -13.44
CA ASP A 109 -3.29 6.02 -14.84
C ASP A 109 -2.06 5.47 -15.59
N HIS A 110 -2.33 4.68 -16.61
CA HIS A 110 -1.31 4.00 -17.43
C HIS A 110 -0.42 4.95 -18.23
N ARG A 111 -0.83 6.20 -18.45
CA ARG A 111 -0.08 7.19 -19.22
C ARG A 111 0.86 8.00 -18.34
N SER A 112 0.35 8.50 -17.23
CA SER A 112 1.12 9.34 -16.32
C SER A 112 1.82 8.55 -15.22
N GLY A 113 1.34 7.34 -14.91
CA GLY A 113 1.77 6.56 -13.75
C GLY A 113 1.25 7.10 -12.41
N ALA A 114 0.53 8.23 -12.41
CA ALA A 114 -0.07 8.81 -11.21
C ALA A 114 -1.27 7.97 -10.74
N GLY A 115 -1.56 8.00 -9.43
CA GLY A 115 -2.67 7.23 -8.90
C GLY A 115 -2.89 7.40 -7.41
N LEU A 116 -3.66 6.47 -6.85
CA LEU A 116 -4.02 6.47 -5.43
C LEU A 116 -3.91 5.05 -4.88
N PHE A 117 -3.53 4.95 -3.61
CA PHE A 117 -3.72 3.77 -2.79
C PHE A 117 -4.87 3.98 -1.79
N VAL A 118 -5.40 2.88 -1.29
CA VAL A 118 -6.26 2.79 -0.09
C VAL A 118 -5.82 1.56 0.69
N GLU A 119 -5.67 1.72 1.98
CA GLU A 119 -5.32 0.67 2.93
C GLU A 119 -6.46 0.45 3.92
N LEU A 120 -7.01 -0.75 3.95
CA LEU A 120 -8.08 -1.16 4.86
C LEU A 120 -7.81 -2.56 5.40
N HIS A 121 -8.52 -2.92 6.46
CA HIS A 121 -8.53 -4.28 7.00
C HIS A 121 -9.92 -4.64 7.52
N ASP A 122 -10.23 -5.93 7.54
CA ASP A 122 -11.52 -6.44 7.97
C ASP A 122 -11.41 -7.90 8.46
N ASP A 123 -12.44 -8.44 9.11
CA ASP A 123 -12.59 -9.86 9.42
C ASP A 123 -13.33 -10.64 8.31
N ASP A 124 -13.81 -9.96 7.26
CA ASP A 124 -14.47 -10.50 6.08
C ASP A 124 -13.75 -10.02 4.80
N ALA A 125 -13.23 -10.96 4.01
CA ALA A 125 -12.44 -10.68 2.81
C ALA A 125 -13.28 -10.06 1.67
N ASP A 126 -14.56 -10.46 1.56
CA ASP A 126 -15.45 -9.95 0.51
C ASP A 126 -15.87 -8.51 0.83
N ARG A 127 -16.18 -8.24 2.10
CA ARG A 127 -16.45 -6.87 2.58
C ARG A 127 -15.23 -5.97 2.40
N LEU A 128 -14.04 -6.43 2.76
CA LEU A 128 -12.80 -5.69 2.54
C LEU A 128 -12.60 -5.33 1.06
N THR A 129 -12.85 -6.27 0.14
CA THR A 129 -12.73 -6.04 -1.31
C THR A 129 -13.73 -4.99 -1.79
N GLN A 130 -14.97 -5.06 -1.30
CA GLN A 130 -16.02 -4.09 -1.63
C GLN A 130 -15.67 -2.69 -1.12
N ASP A 131 -15.20 -2.58 0.12
CA ASP A 131 -14.85 -1.30 0.74
C ASP A 131 -13.63 -0.65 0.09
N LEU A 132 -12.59 -1.42 -0.25
CA LEU A 132 -11.45 -0.93 -1.04
C LEU A 132 -11.90 -0.37 -2.39
N THR A 133 -12.78 -1.10 -3.07
CA THR A 133 -13.29 -0.70 -4.39
C THR A 133 -14.15 0.55 -4.30
N ALA A 134 -15.12 0.59 -3.39
CA ALA A 134 -16.01 1.73 -3.21
C ALA A 134 -15.24 3.00 -2.81
N THR A 135 -14.24 2.86 -1.91
CA THR A 135 -13.41 3.97 -1.46
C THR A 135 -12.60 4.56 -2.61
N LEU A 136 -11.92 3.73 -3.41
CA LEU A 136 -11.16 4.21 -4.56
C LEU A 136 -12.04 4.87 -5.63
N GLN A 137 -13.22 4.32 -5.89
CA GLN A 137 -14.19 4.93 -6.80
C GLN A 137 -14.63 6.32 -6.31
N ALA A 138 -14.95 6.44 -5.02
CA ALA A 138 -15.31 7.72 -4.41
C ALA A 138 -14.15 8.73 -4.45
N MET A 139 -12.90 8.27 -4.22
CA MET A 139 -11.72 9.13 -4.27
C MET A 139 -11.41 9.63 -5.68
N GLN A 140 -11.61 8.83 -6.72
CA GLN A 140 -11.52 9.25 -8.12
C GLN A 140 -12.59 10.28 -8.46
N ALA A 141 -13.85 9.98 -8.12
CA ALA A 141 -14.98 10.88 -8.35
C ALA A 141 -14.79 12.24 -7.68
N GLY A 142 -14.32 12.26 -6.43
CA GLY A 142 -14.02 13.49 -5.68
C GLY A 142 -12.91 14.37 -6.29
N ARG A 143 -12.04 13.77 -7.12
CA ARG A 143 -10.98 14.48 -7.86
C ARG A 143 -11.37 14.84 -9.29
N GLY A 144 -12.49 14.30 -9.79
CA GLY A 144 -12.88 14.41 -11.20
C GLY A 144 -11.87 13.78 -12.15
N ILE A 145 -11.11 12.77 -11.71
CA ILE A 145 -10.06 12.08 -12.48
C ILE A 145 -10.36 10.59 -12.47
N ASP A 146 -10.35 9.99 -13.66
CA ASP A 146 -10.36 8.53 -13.83
C ASP A 146 -8.91 8.05 -14.00
N PHE A 147 -8.37 7.36 -12.98
CA PHE A 147 -7.05 6.74 -13.04
C PHE A 147 -7.08 5.32 -13.63
N GLY A 148 -8.26 4.80 -13.97
CA GLY A 148 -8.43 3.46 -14.51
C GLY A 148 -9.05 2.46 -13.53
N PRO A 149 -8.92 1.15 -13.81
CA PRO A 149 -9.56 0.11 -13.03
C PRO A 149 -8.98 0.00 -11.61
N VAL A 150 -9.84 -0.42 -10.68
CA VAL A 150 -9.42 -0.75 -9.31
C VAL A 150 -8.70 -2.11 -9.29
N HIS A 151 -7.58 -2.14 -8.61
CA HIS A 151 -6.82 -3.34 -8.30
C HIS A 151 -6.71 -3.50 -6.78
N THR A 152 -6.59 -4.74 -6.31
CA THR A 152 -6.45 -5.05 -4.88
C THR A 152 -5.38 -6.11 -4.64
N GLU A 153 -4.74 -6.04 -3.48
CA GLU A 153 -3.89 -7.08 -2.90
C GLU A 153 -4.36 -7.32 -1.47
N ILE A 154 -4.83 -8.53 -1.17
CA ILE A 154 -5.37 -8.90 0.15
C ILE A 154 -4.54 -10.05 0.72
N VAL A 155 -4.25 -9.95 2.01
CA VAL A 155 -3.51 -10.93 2.79
C VAL A 155 -4.36 -11.36 3.96
N SER A 156 -4.44 -12.67 4.19
CA SER A 156 -5.26 -13.26 5.24
C SER A 156 -4.41 -14.01 6.26
N ALA A 157 -4.81 -13.97 7.52
CA ALA A 157 -4.24 -14.79 8.58
C ALA A 157 -5.36 -15.33 9.48
N THR A 158 -5.21 -16.59 9.93
CA THR A 158 -6.15 -17.23 10.87
C THR A 158 -5.42 -17.58 12.15
N CYS A 159 -5.94 -17.13 13.29
CA CYS A 159 -5.39 -17.48 14.60
C CYS A 159 -5.69 -18.93 14.92
N SER A 160 -4.64 -19.78 15.00
CA SER A 160 -4.75 -21.19 15.34
C SER A 160 -4.32 -21.54 16.77
N GLY A 161 -4.27 -20.53 17.66
CA GLY A 161 -3.89 -20.70 19.07
C GLY A 161 -2.76 -19.80 19.55
N ALA A 162 -2.06 -19.14 18.63
CA ALA A 162 -1.14 -18.04 18.94
C ALA A 162 -1.48 -16.82 18.07
N PRO A 163 -1.28 -15.60 18.58
CA PRO A 163 -1.53 -14.37 17.87
C PRO A 163 -0.94 -14.35 16.47
N VAL A 164 -1.70 -13.84 15.50
CA VAL A 164 -1.30 -13.69 14.10
C VAL A 164 -1.39 -12.25 13.64
N CYS A 165 -0.67 -11.92 12.58
CA CYS A 165 -0.78 -10.65 11.87
C CYS A 165 -0.85 -10.89 10.37
N ALA A 166 -1.80 -10.25 9.69
CA ALA A 166 -1.82 -10.07 8.25
C ALA A 166 -1.38 -8.64 7.91
N LEU A 167 -0.55 -8.49 6.86
CA LEU A 167 0.03 -7.22 6.45
C LEU A 167 0.10 -7.12 4.93
N ALA A 168 -0.43 -6.02 4.37
CA ALA A 168 -0.29 -5.63 2.98
C ALA A 168 0.25 -4.20 2.91
N MET A 169 1.22 -3.94 2.03
CA MET A 169 1.85 -2.62 1.96
C MET A 169 2.34 -2.26 0.57
N ALA A 170 2.46 -0.94 0.32
CA ALA A 170 3.22 -0.40 -0.79
C ALA A 170 4.48 0.30 -0.24
N VAL A 171 5.66 -0.17 -0.64
CA VAL A 171 6.96 0.34 -0.18
C VAL A 171 7.53 1.27 -1.23
N TYR A 172 7.69 2.54 -0.88
CA TYR A 172 8.18 3.59 -1.80
C TYR A 172 9.71 3.68 -1.83
N GLY A 173 10.37 3.42 -0.71
CA GLY A 173 11.81 3.50 -0.61
C GLY A 173 12.29 3.87 0.78
N SER A 174 13.59 3.67 1.02
CA SER A 174 14.24 4.00 2.29
C SER A 174 15.15 5.22 2.16
N THR A 175 15.30 5.94 3.27
CA THR A 175 16.23 7.07 3.40
C THR A 175 16.97 6.98 4.75
N PRO A 176 18.26 7.30 4.80
CA PRO A 176 18.99 7.47 6.07
C PRO A 176 18.39 8.63 6.88
N TRP A 177 18.71 8.67 8.15
CA TRP A 177 18.38 9.79 9.04
C TRP A 177 19.17 11.04 8.69
#